data_16cc6ba5a7457cfaf51ede05003d659c
#
_entry.id   16cc6ba5a7457cfaf51ede05003d659c
#
_cell.length_a   1.000
_cell.length_b   1.000
_cell.length_c   1.000
_cell.angle_alpha   90.00
_cell.angle_beta   90.00
_cell.angle_gamma   90.00
#
_symmetry.space_group_name_H-M   'P 1'
#
loop_
_entity.id
_entity.type
_entity.pdbx_description
1 polymer ?
#
loop_
_entity_poly.entity_id
_entity_poly.type
_entity_poly.pdbx_seq_one_letter_code
_entity_poly.pdbx_strand_id
1 'polypeptide(L)'
;MSILKGYTKQEISWMMYDWANSAPSGIIVTILPIFFDSVAECTADSVSSMSTWGYATSIAMAIVALAAPFLGVFGDIRGMRKKLFGFFLGLGILAVAGLAFAPMMDFTSSTAAAGRVAMFILVLYILSTIGFDASCIYYDAFLTDVTTEDRMDQVSTLGYGLGYIGGSTIPLVVFLVMNLIGIDMLVCLAFIFAFTAVWWL
;
A
#
# COMPACT_ATOMS: atom_id res chain seq x y z
N MET A 1 -8.61 1.24 -24.93
CA MET A 1 -8.91 2.68 -24.91
C MET A 1 -10.36 3.05 -25.26
N SER A 2 -11.21 2.10 -25.67
CA SER A 2 -12.66 2.36 -25.91
C SER A 2 -13.49 2.42 -24.61
N ILE A 3 -13.07 1.76 -23.54
CA ILE A 3 -13.80 1.67 -22.26
C ILE A 3 -13.91 3.04 -21.54
N LEU A 4 -12.93 3.92 -21.73
CA LEU A 4 -12.91 5.26 -21.11
C LEU A 4 -13.56 6.34 -21.98
N LYS A 5 -14.15 5.96 -23.14
CA LYS A 5 -14.81 6.91 -24.03
C LYS A 5 -16.12 7.39 -23.41
N GLY A 6 -16.25 8.69 -23.21
CA GLY A 6 -17.42 9.31 -22.56
C GLY A 6 -17.22 9.74 -21.12
N TYR A 7 -16.03 9.52 -20.54
CA TYR A 7 -15.65 10.04 -19.24
C TYR A 7 -14.87 11.36 -19.35
N THR A 8 -15.04 12.21 -18.36
CA THR A 8 -14.27 13.46 -18.24
C THR A 8 -12.82 13.16 -17.83
N LYS A 9 -11.92 14.14 -18.02
CA LYS A 9 -10.52 13.98 -17.57
C LYS A 9 -10.41 13.79 -16.06
N GLN A 10 -11.28 14.45 -15.28
CA GLN A 10 -11.32 14.31 -13.82
C GLN A 10 -11.75 12.91 -13.41
N GLU A 11 -12.81 12.37 -14.00
CA GLU A 11 -13.27 10.99 -13.75
C GLU A 11 -12.18 9.97 -14.10
N ILE A 12 -11.54 10.13 -15.26
CA ILE A 12 -10.44 9.25 -15.68
C ILE A 12 -9.26 9.34 -14.68
N SER A 13 -8.89 10.53 -14.25
CA SER A 13 -7.79 10.70 -13.28
C SER A 13 -8.11 10.05 -11.94
N TRP A 14 -9.36 10.13 -11.48
CA TRP A 14 -9.82 9.48 -10.27
C TRP A 14 -9.75 7.96 -10.39
N MET A 15 -10.27 7.38 -11.48
CA MET A 15 -10.18 5.95 -11.76
C MET A 15 -8.73 5.45 -11.91
N MET A 16 -7.85 6.24 -12.51
CA MET A 16 -6.43 5.89 -12.67
C MET A 16 -5.67 5.93 -11.34
N TYR A 17 -6.10 6.78 -10.41
CA TYR A 17 -5.54 6.72 -9.06
C TYR A 17 -5.90 5.41 -8.36
N ASP A 18 -7.12 4.91 -8.50
CA ASP A 18 -7.52 3.62 -7.93
C ASP A 18 -6.69 2.46 -8.51
N TRP A 19 -6.42 2.53 -9.83
CA TRP A 19 -5.50 1.61 -10.49
C TRP A 19 -4.09 1.64 -9.89
N ALA A 20 -3.56 2.82 -9.59
CA ALA A 20 -2.25 2.96 -8.96
C ALA A 20 -2.27 2.50 -7.48
N ASN A 21 -3.30 2.89 -6.73
CA ASN A 21 -3.47 2.62 -5.31
C ASN A 21 -3.71 1.14 -4.98
N SER A 22 -4.17 0.35 -5.92
CA SER A 22 -4.41 -1.09 -5.72
C SER A 22 -3.12 -1.91 -5.70
N ALA A 23 -2.00 -1.41 -6.21
CA ALA A 23 -0.73 -2.11 -6.20
C ALA A 23 -0.17 -2.33 -4.78
N PRO A 24 -0.03 -1.30 -3.93
CA PRO A 24 0.44 -1.49 -2.56
C PRO A 24 -0.50 -2.38 -1.74
N SER A 25 -1.82 -2.26 -1.89
CA SER A 25 -2.75 -3.13 -1.16
C SER A 25 -2.52 -4.61 -1.51
N GLY A 26 -2.33 -4.94 -2.79
CA GLY A 26 -2.05 -6.30 -3.23
C GLY A 26 -0.72 -6.84 -2.68
N ILE A 27 0.38 -6.12 -2.84
CA ILE A 27 1.72 -6.58 -2.47
C ILE A 27 1.92 -6.59 -0.95
N ILE A 28 1.48 -5.55 -0.24
CA ILE A 28 1.66 -5.44 1.22
C ILE A 28 0.83 -6.49 1.96
N VAL A 29 -0.37 -6.81 1.46
CA VAL A 29 -1.23 -7.80 2.13
C VAL A 29 -0.80 -9.24 1.82
N THR A 30 -0.20 -9.51 0.66
CA THR A 30 0.11 -10.89 0.24
C THR A 30 1.58 -11.26 0.42
N ILE A 31 2.51 -10.42 0.01
CA ILE A 31 3.95 -10.75 -0.05
C ILE A 31 4.67 -10.37 1.24
N LEU A 32 4.36 -9.20 1.80
CA LEU A 32 5.09 -8.69 2.97
C LEU A 32 4.93 -9.57 4.22
N PRO A 33 3.75 -10.15 4.56
CA PRO A 33 3.61 -11.06 5.71
C PRO A 33 4.49 -12.31 5.57
N ILE A 34 4.62 -12.86 4.36
CA ILE A 34 5.43 -14.04 4.08
C ILE A 34 6.92 -13.72 4.27
N PHE A 35 7.36 -12.56 3.79
CA PHE A 35 8.73 -12.12 4.00
C PHE A 35 9.01 -11.82 5.48
N PHE A 36 8.09 -11.15 6.17
CA PHE A 36 8.20 -10.90 7.60
C PHE A 36 8.34 -12.20 8.39
N ASP A 37 7.55 -13.23 8.07
CA ASP A 37 7.58 -14.53 8.70
C ASP A 37 9.00 -15.18 8.56
N SER A 38 9.57 -15.16 7.35
CA SER A 38 10.92 -15.67 7.10
C SER A 38 12.02 -14.95 7.89
N VAL A 39 11.87 -13.64 8.14
CA VAL A 39 12.77 -12.86 9.00
C VAL A 39 12.57 -13.19 10.47
N ALA A 40 11.30 -13.31 10.90
CA ALA A 40 10.92 -13.60 12.28
C ALA A 40 11.39 -14.99 12.74
N GLU A 41 11.42 -15.98 11.85
CA GLU A 41 11.98 -17.33 12.12
C GLU A 41 13.46 -17.27 12.52
N CYS A 42 14.20 -16.26 12.09
CA CYS A 42 15.60 -16.05 12.47
C CYS A 42 15.76 -15.35 13.83
N THR A 43 14.68 -14.99 14.51
CA THR A 43 14.73 -14.38 15.86
C THR A 43 14.76 -15.44 16.96
N ALA A 44 15.23 -15.07 18.17
CA ALA A 44 15.32 -16.02 19.29
C ALA A 44 13.96 -16.35 19.92
N ASP A 45 13.00 -15.45 19.80
CA ASP A 45 11.67 -15.60 20.38
C ASP A 45 10.72 -16.18 19.31
N SER A 46 10.35 -17.44 19.53
CA SER A 46 9.31 -18.12 18.74
C SER A 46 7.90 -17.63 19.03
N VAL A 47 7.75 -16.42 19.59
CA VAL A 47 6.43 -15.79 19.63
C VAL A 47 5.95 -15.71 18.19
N SER A 48 4.87 -16.40 17.93
CA SER A 48 4.30 -16.56 16.60
C SER A 48 4.43 -15.23 15.83
N SER A 49 5.19 -15.24 14.74
CA SER A 49 5.35 -14.12 13.82
C SER A 49 4.00 -13.55 13.41
N MET A 50 3.01 -14.44 13.27
CA MET A 50 1.62 -14.10 12.96
C MET A 50 0.97 -13.27 14.09
N SER A 51 1.25 -13.54 15.37
CA SER A 51 0.75 -12.72 16.47
C SER A 51 1.35 -11.32 16.46
N THR A 52 2.65 -11.22 16.21
CA THR A 52 3.35 -9.92 16.10
C THR A 52 2.84 -9.11 14.90
N TRP A 53 2.63 -9.76 13.77
CA TRP A 53 1.99 -9.16 12.60
C TRP A 53 0.58 -8.66 12.91
N GLY A 54 -0.23 -9.49 13.60
CA GLY A 54 -1.57 -9.13 14.05
C GLY A 54 -1.60 -7.92 14.97
N TYR A 55 -0.65 -7.80 15.90
CA TYR A 55 -0.52 -6.60 16.74
C TYR A 55 -0.16 -5.36 15.93
N ALA A 56 0.79 -5.46 15.00
CA ALA A 56 1.15 -4.35 14.12
C ALA A 56 -0.04 -3.87 13.28
N THR A 57 -0.79 -4.80 12.69
CA THR A 57 -2.01 -4.50 11.96
C THR A 57 -3.05 -3.82 12.85
N SER A 58 -3.28 -4.36 14.05
CA SER A 58 -4.23 -3.79 15.02
C SER A 58 -3.84 -2.37 15.44
N ILE A 59 -2.56 -2.11 15.66
CA ILE A 59 -2.05 -0.78 16.00
C ILE A 59 -2.28 0.19 14.84
N ALA A 60 -1.93 -0.19 13.61
CA ALA A 60 -2.13 0.64 12.44
C ALA A 60 -3.62 0.99 12.25
N MET A 61 -4.50 -0.01 12.30
CA MET A 61 -5.95 0.18 12.18
C MET A 61 -6.53 1.03 13.30
N ALA A 62 -6.08 0.84 14.55
CA ALA A 62 -6.52 1.66 15.67
C ALA A 62 -6.13 3.14 15.50
N ILE A 63 -4.90 3.41 15.04
CA ILE A 63 -4.45 4.77 14.76
C ILE A 63 -5.33 5.42 13.69
N VAL A 64 -5.58 4.73 12.57
CA VAL A 64 -6.42 5.24 11.48
C VAL A 64 -7.86 5.44 11.95
N ALA A 65 -8.45 4.47 12.65
CA ALA A 65 -9.83 4.55 13.12
C ALA A 65 -10.05 5.73 14.09
N LEU A 66 -9.09 5.97 15.00
CA LEU A 66 -9.16 7.10 15.92
C LEU A 66 -8.90 8.45 15.23
N ALA A 67 -8.04 8.46 14.21
CA ALA A 67 -7.72 9.67 13.45
C ALA A 67 -8.80 10.04 12.43
N ALA A 68 -9.51 9.06 11.86
CA ALA A 68 -10.44 9.26 10.73
C ALA A 68 -11.48 10.37 10.94
N PRO A 69 -12.17 10.50 12.10
CA PRO A 69 -13.13 11.59 12.30
C PRO A 69 -12.45 12.96 12.23
N PHE A 70 -11.25 13.10 12.78
CA PHE A 70 -10.49 14.36 12.74
C PHE A 70 -9.99 14.66 11.32
N LEU A 71 -9.47 13.65 10.63
CA LEU A 71 -9.00 13.76 9.26
C LEU A 71 -10.13 14.20 8.33
N GLY A 72 -11.36 13.68 8.52
CA GLY A 72 -12.55 14.11 7.80
C GLY A 72 -12.82 15.60 7.98
N VAL A 73 -12.89 16.06 9.23
CA VAL A 73 -13.12 17.48 9.57
C VAL A 73 -12.04 18.39 8.96
N PHE A 74 -10.76 17.98 9.05
CA PHE A 74 -9.68 18.75 8.41
C PHE A 74 -9.77 18.76 6.88
N GLY A 75 -10.27 17.67 6.29
CA GLY A 75 -10.52 17.58 4.86
C GLY A 75 -11.59 18.55 4.35
N ASP A 76 -12.54 18.95 5.20
CA ASP A 76 -13.60 19.90 4.85
C ASP A 76 -13.11 21.36 4.85
N ILE A 77 -11.95 21.63 5.44
CA ILE A 77 -11.33 22.96 5.39
C ILE A 77 -10.87 23.25 3.96
N ARG A 78 -11.31 24.38 3.42
CA ARG A 78 -11.01 24.78 2.04
C ARG A 78 -9.49 24.73 1.74
N GLY A 79 -9.11 23.94 0.74
CA GLY A 79 -7.72 23.79 0.28
C GLY A 79 -6.85 22.84 1.10
N MET A 80 -7.37 22.25 2.20
CA MET A 80 -6.63 21.27 3.01
C MET A 80 -6.70 19.85 2.45
N ARG A 81 -7.84 19.45 1.85
CA ARG A 81 -8.07 18.07 1.35
C ARG A 81 -6.93 17.58 0.45
N LYS A 82 -6.53 18.35 -0.56
CA LYS A 82 -5.43 17.98 -1.47
C LYS A 82 -4.07 17.90 -0.78
N LYS A 83 -3.81 18.77 0.20
CA LYS A 83 -2.53 18.79 0.94
C LYS A 83 -2.42 17.56 1.85
N LEU A 84 -3.50 17.24 2.56
CA LEU A 84 -3.57 16.08 3.44
C LEU A 84 -3.50 14.77 2.64
N PHE A 85 -4.24 14.70 1.52
CA PHE A 85 -4.12 13.61 0.57
C PHE A 85 -2.66 13.39 0.13
N GLY A 86 -1.99 14.43 -0.37
CA GLY A 86 -0.60 14.35 -0.81
C GLY A 86 0.37 14.00 0.30
N PHE A 87 0.14 14.47 1.53
CA PHE A 87 0.97 14.13 2.69
C PHE A 87 0.87 12.64 3.03
N PHE A 88 -0.33 12.10 3.17
CA PHE A 88 -0.53 10.69 3.53
C PHE A 88 -0.12 9.75 2.39
N LEU A 89 -0.43 10.13 1.15
CA LEU A 89 0.06 9.42 -0.03
C LEU A 89 1.59 9.36 -0.04
N GLY A 90 2.26 10.49 0.14
CA GLY A 90 3.72 10.57 0.23
C GLY A 90 4.30 9.73 1.37
N LEU A 91 3.67 9.75 2.55
CA LEU A 91 4.05 8.89 3.68
C LEU A 91 3.98 7.41 3.31
N GLY A 92 2.87 6.98 2.70
CA GLY A 92 2.68 5.59 2.25
C GLY A 92 3.72 5.17 1.22
N ILE A 93 3.92 5.98 0.17
CA ILE A 93 4.90 5.71 -0.89
C ILE A 93 6.32 5.60 -0.32
N LEU A 94 6.72 6.53 0.55
CA LEU A 94 8.06 6.51 1.18
C LEU A 94 8.25 5.28 2.07
N ALA A 95 7.22 4.89 2.81
CA ALA A 95 7.26 3.69 3.63
C ALA A 95 7.41 2.42 2.77
N VAL A 96 6.63 2.29 1.69
CA VAL A 96 6.75 1.16 0.75
C VAL A 96 8.10 1.16 0.04
N ALA A 97 8.61 2.33 -0.37
CA ALA A 97 9.96 2.45 -0.94
C ALA A 97 11.04 2.02 0.07
N GLY A 98 10.86 2.36 1.35
CA GLY A 98 11.74 1.92 2.43
C GLY A 98 11.77 0.40 2.59
N LEU A 99 10.63 -0.29 2.39
CA LEU A 99 10.57 -1.76 2.46
C LEU A 99 11.47 -2.44 1.43
N ALA A 100 11.79 -1.80 0.30
CA ALA A 100 12.71 -2.35 -0.69
C ALA A 100 14.13 -2.58 -0.15
N PHE A 101 14.52 -1.91 0.93
CA PHE A 101 15.81 -2.11 1.57
C PHE A 101 15.83 -3.30 2.55
N ALA A 102 14.68 -3.71 3.08
CA ALA A 102 14.61 -4.78 4.07
C ALA A 102 15.22 -6.13 3.58
N PRO A 103 14.96 -6.61 2.36
CA PRO A 103 15.59 -7.83 1.83
C PRO A 103 17.11 -7.73 1.65
N MET A 104 17.65 -6.50 1.58
CA MET A 104 19.09 -6.24 1.42
C MET A 104 19.82 -6.15 2.77
N MET A 105 19.08 -6.11 3.88
CA MET A 105 19.65 -6.07 5.23
C MET A 105 20.04 -7.48 5.68
N ASP A 106 21.09 -7.57 6.50
CA ASP A 106 21.49 -8.84 7.11
C ASP A 106 20.54 -9.19 8.26
N PHE A 107 19.78 -10.28 8.10
CA PHE A 107 18.92 -10.86 9.13
C PHE A 107 19.29 -12.32 9.48
N THR A 108 20.36 -12.84 8.89
CA THR A 108 20.79 -14.24 9.08
C THR A 108 21.99 -14.39 9.99
N SER A 109 22.79 -13.34 10.18
CA SER A 109 24.06 -13.42 10.95
C SER A 109 23.85 -13.55 12.46
N SER A 110 22.74 -13.08 13.00
CA SER A 110 22.39 -13.19 14.42
C SER A 110 20.92 -12.90 14.67
N THR A 111 20.40 -13.45 15.80
CA THR A 111 19.02 -13.17 16.26
C THR A 111 18.75 -11.68 16.48
N ALA A 112 19.76 -10.93 16.95
CA ALA A 112 19.67 -9.49 17.11
C ALA A 112 19.59 -8.74 15.78
N ALA A 113 20.27 -9.24 14.73
CA ALA A 113 20.17 -8.70 13.39
C ALA A 113 18.77 -8.94 12.81
N ALA A 114 18.26 -10.16 12.91
CA ALA A 114 16.90 -10.51 12.54
C ALA A 114 15.85 -9.62 13.23
N GLY A 115 15.97 -9.42 14.53
CA GLY A 115 15.07 -8.57 15.32
C GLY A 115 15.04 -7.10 14.84
N ARG A 116 16.21 -6.55 14.45
CA ARG A 116 16.27 -5.19 13.88
C ARG A 116 15.54 -5.08 12.53
N VAL A 117 15.74 -6.09 11.65
CA VAL A 117 15.07 -6.12 10.35
C VAL A 117 13.57 -6.34 10.52
N ALA A 118 13.14 -7.24 11.40
CA ALA A 118 11.73 -7.43 11.74
C ALA A 118 11.08 -6.14 12.23
N MET A 119 11.71 -5.42 13.16
CA MET A 119 11.22 -4.14 13.65
C MET A 119 11.16 -3.09 12.53
N PHE A 120 12.16 -3.02 11.67
CA PHE A 120 12.18 -2.11 10.53
C PHE A 120 11.00 -2.38 9.58
N ILE A 121 10.72 -3.66 9.26
CA ILE A 121 9.56 -4.05 8.45
C ILE A 121 8.25 -3.62 9.11
N LEU A 122 8.08 -3.90 10.42
CA LEU A 122 6.85 -3.58 11.14
C LEU A 122 6.58 -2.06 11.20
N VAL A 123 7.60 -1.26 11.44
CA VAL A 123 7.47 0.21 11.47
C VAL A 123 7.05 0.73 10.10
N LEU A 124 7.70 0.29 9.03
CA LEU A 124 7.35 0.71 7.67
C LEU A 124 5.98 0.17 7.24
N TYR A 125 5.61 -1.03 7.66
CA TYR A 125 4.27 -1.58 7.45
C TYR A 125 3.19 -0.70 8.10
N ILE A 126 3.36 -0.33 9.37
CA ILE A 126 2.42 0.55 10.08
C ILE A 126 2.32 1.92 9.38
N LEU A 127 3.46 2.51 9.01
CA LEU A 127 3.48 3.80 8.31
C LEU A 127 2.82 3.72 6.93
N SER A 128 3.08 2.63 6.17
CA SER A 128 2.47 2.43 4.86
C SER A 128 0.96 2.25 4.95
N THR A 129 0.48 1.51 5.95
CA THR A 129 -0.95 1.29 6.20
C THR A 129 -1.64 2.60 6.60
N ILE A 130 -1.05 3.36 7.53
CA ILE A 130 -1.59 4.68 7.91
C ILE A 130 -1.62 5.62 6.70
N GLY A 131 -0.55 5.66 5.91
CA GLY A 131 -0.49 6.48 4.70
C GLY A 131 -1.54 6.09 3.67
N PHE A 132 -1.69 4.79 3.44
CA PHE A 132 -2.69 4.23 2.52
C PHE A 132 -4.12 4.58 2.97
N ASP A 133 -4.52 4.15 4.16
CA ASP A 133 -5.89 4.30 4.64
C ASP A 133 -6.29 5.77 4.83
N ALA A 134 -5.39 6.59 5.39
CA ALA A 134 -5.65 8.02 5.53
C ALA A 134 -5.73 8.74 4.18
N SER A 135 -4.96 8.32 3.15
CA SER A 135 -5.10 8.88 1.80
C SER A 135 -6.43 8.47 1.16
N CYS A 136 -6.91 7.25 1.40
CA CYS A 136 -8.20 6.77 0.89
C CYS A 136 -9.37 7.59 1.41
N ILE A 137 -9.35 8.08 2.66
CA ILE A 137 -10.40 8.98 3.20
C ILE A 137 -10.60 10.20 2.29
N TYR A 138 -9.50 10.80 1.82
CA TYR A 138 -9.56 11.96 0.94
C TYR A 138 -9.83 11.59 -0.52
N TYR A 139 -9.30 10.46 -0.97
CA TYR A 139 -9.55 9.93 -2.31
C TYR A 139 -11.04 9.69 -2.53
N ASP A 140 -11.70 9.01 -1.60
CA ASP A 140 -13.15 8.74 -1.66
C ASP A 140 -13.95 10.03 -1.65
N ALA A 141 -13.55 11.01 -0.83
CA ALA A 141 -14.19 12.32 -0.78
C ALA A 141 -14.06 13.12 -2.08
N PHE A 142 -13.05 12.86 -2.93
CA PHE A 142 -12.94 13.51 -4.24
C PHE A 142 -13.97 13.01 -5.25
N LEU A 143 -14.58 11.85 -5.06
CA LEU A 143 -15.56 11.31 -6.01
C LEU A 143 -16.71 12.32 -6.24
N THR A 144 -17.21 12.95 -5.18
CA THR A 144 -18.25 13.97 -5.25
C THR A 144 -17.83 15.26 -5.96
N ASP A 145 -16.52 15.52 -6.04
CA ASP A 145 -15.96 16.70 -6.71
C ASP A 145 -15.70 16.45 -8.21
N VAL A 146 -15.52 15.19 -8.62
CA VAL A 146 -15.10 14.84 -9.99
C VAL A 146 -16.22 14.36 -10.88
N THR A 147 -17.35 13.91 -10.31
CA THR A 147 -18.49 13.41 -11.08
C THR A 147 -19.83 13.83 -10.47
N THR A 148 -20.92 13.57 -11.19
CA THR A 148 -22.30 13.87 -10.77
C THR A 148 -22.95 12.65 -10.10
N GLU A 149 -23.99 12.85 -9.27
CA GLU A 149 -24.64 11.76 -8.51
C GLU A 149 -25.10 10.60 -9.39
N ASP A 150 -25.65 10.91 -10.57
CA ASP A 150 -26.14 9.92 -11.54
C ASP A 150 -25.03 9.05 -12.16
N ARG A 151 -23.77 9.45 -12.03
CA ARG A 151 -22.60 8.76 -12.59
C ARG A 151 -21.67 8.17 -11.54
N MET A 152 -21.85 8.47 -10.25
CA MET A 152 -20.95 8.03 -9.17
C MET A 152 -20.75 6.51 -9.16
N ASP A 153 -21.84 5.75 -9.26
CA ASP A 153 -21.79 4.29 -9.25
C ASP A 153 -20.99 3.74 -10.44
N GLN A 154 -21.16 4.35 -11.61
CA GLN A 154 -20.47 3.91 -12.82
C GLN A 154 -18.98 4.24 -12.75
N VAL A 155 -18.62 5.43 -12.28
CA VAL A 155 -17.22 5.87 -12.14
C VAL A 155 -16.50 5.05 -11.08
N SER A 156 -17.10 4.85 -9.91
CA SER A 156 -16.51 4.08 -8.83
C SER A 156 -16.35 2.60 -9.18
N THR A 157 -17.37 1.98 -9.78
CA THR A 157 -17.31 0.57 -10.20
C THR A 157 -16.20 0.35 -11.25
N LEU A 158 -16.06 1.27 -12.20
CA LEU A 158 -15.01 1.16 -13.22
C LEU A 158 -13.61 1.39 -12.62
N GLY A 159 -13.45 2.35 -11.71
CA GLY A 159 -12.22 2.56 -10.95
C GLY A 159 -11.79 1.29 -10.23
N TYR A 160 -12.69 0.73 -9.43
CA TYR A 160 -12.47 -0.55 -8.72
C TYR A 160 -12.08 -1.68 -9.66
N GLY A 161 -12.82 -1.86 -10.77
CA GLY A 161 -12.52 -2.89 -11.77
C GLY A 161 -11.13 -2.73 -12.38
N LEU A 162 -10.72 -1.52 -12.72
CA LEU A 162 -9.37 -1.22 -13.22
C LEU A 162 -8.31 -1.47 -12.14
N GLY A 163 -8.59 -1.11 -10.89
CA GLY A 163 -7.73 -1.35 -9.74
C GLY A 163 -7.39 -2.83 -9.58
N TYR A 164 -8.40 -3.68 -9.52
CA TYR A 164 -8.19 -5.13 -9.37
C TYR A 164 -7.46 -5.75 -10.55
N ILE A 165 -7.89 -5.45 -11.79
CA ILE A 165 -7.32 -6.07 -13.00
C ILE A 165 -5.89 -5.60 -13.24
N GLY A 166 -5.63 -4.30 -13.11
CA GLY A 166 -4.33 -3.73 -13.45
C GLY A 166 -3.44 -3.49 -12.24
N GLY A 167 -3.99 -2.81 -11.22
CA GLY A 167 -3.22 -2.36 -10.07
C GLY A 167 -2.69 -3.49 -9.19
N SER A 168 -3.53 -4.43 -8.78
CA SER A 168 -3.12 -5.55 -7.93
C SER A 168 -2.51 -6.69 -8.72
N THR A 169 -3.08 -7.04 -9.87
CA THR A 169 -2.70 -8.25 -10.63
C THR A 169 -1.34 -8.09 -11.29
N ILE A 170 -1.03 -6.94 -11.89
CA ILE A 170 0.24 -6.77 -12.64
C ILE A 170 1.46 -6.89 -11.72
N PRO A 171 1.56 -6.19 -10.58
CA PRO A 171 2.70 -6.37 -9.66
C PRO A 171 2.87 -7.80 -9.16
N LEU A 172 1.76 -8.49 -8.83
CA LEU A 172 1.80 -9.89 -8.42
C LEU A 172 2.32 -10.82 -9.53
N VAL A 173 1.84 -10.63 -10.77
CA VAL A 173 2.32 -11.41 -11.93
C VAL A 173 3.80 -11.15 -12.18
N VAL A 174 4.25 -9.89 -12.11
CA VAL A 174 5.69 -9.56 -12.25
C VAL A 174 6.51 -10.28 -11.19
N PHE A 175 6.11 -10.26 -9.92
CA PHE A 175 6.78 -10.97 -8.84
C PHE A 175 6.84 -12.48 -9.11
N LEU A 176 5.72 -13.11 -9.49
CA LEU A 176 5.65 -14.53 -9.78
C LEU A 176 6.52 -14.92 -10.97
N VAL A 177 6.53 -14.14 -12.05
CA VAL A 177 7.38 -14.39 -13.23
C VAL A 177 8.85 -14.32 -12.85
N MET A 178 9.27 -13.29 -12.10
CA MET A 178 10.66 -13.16 -11.64
C MET A 178 11.10 -14.39 -10.83
N ASN A 179 10.25 -14.89 -9.95
CA ASN A 179 10.51 -16.09 -9.17
C ASN A 179 10.59 -17.35 -10.05
N LEU A 180 9.67 -17.51 -11.00
CA LEU A 180 9.62 -18.67 -11.89
C LEU A 180 10.84 -18.78 -12.84
N ILE A 181 11.41 -17.65 -13.26
CA ILE A 181 12.63 -17.62 -14.08
C ILE A 181 13.92 -17.76 -13.25
N GLY A 182 13.79 -18.00 -11.93
CA GLY A 182 14.91 -18.32 -11.04
C GLY A 182 15.72 -17.12 -10.54
N ILE A 183 15.15 -15.91 -10.53
CA ILE A 183 15.77 -14.76 -9.86
C ILE A 183 15.77 -15.01 -8.35
N ASP A 184 16.86 -14.63 -7.69
CA ASP A 184 16.97 -14.74 -6.23
C ASP A 184 15.78 -14.07 -5.52
N MET A 185 15.23 -14.74 -4.50
CA MET A 185 14.01 -14.30 -3.79
C MET A 185 14.18 -12.94 -3.14
N LEU A 186 15.34 -12.64 -2.54
CA LEU A 186 15.57 -11.35 -1.89
C LEU A 186 15.64 -10.21 -2.91
N VAL A 187 16.19 -10.50 -4.11
CA VAL A 187 16.19 -9.57 -5.24
C VAL A 187 14.75 -9.35 -5.74
N CYS A 188 13.95 -10.41 -5.87
CA CYS A 188 12.53 -10.31 -6.25
C CYS A 188 11.75 -9.43 -5.26
N LEU A 189 11.98 -9.63 -3.95
CA LEU A 189 11.33 -8.85 -2.89
C LEU A 189 11.74 -7.37 -2.92
N ALA A 190 13.04 -7.09 -3.03
CA ALA A 190 13.53 -5.71 -3.12
C ALA A 190 12.95 -5.00 -4.36
N PHE A 191 12.95 -5.70 -5.50
CA PHE A 191 12.40 -5.16 -6.74
C PHE A 191 10.91 -4.88 -6.63
N ILE A 192 10.10 -5.83 -6.10
CA ILE A 192 8.65 -5.66 -6.09
C ILE A 192 8.19 -4.54 -5.15
N PHE A 193 8.85 -4.34 -4.00
CA PHE A 193 8.56 -3.21 -3.12
C PHE A 193 8.93 -1.87 -3.78
N ALA A 194 10.09 -1.79 -4.43
CA ALA A 194 10.49 -0.59 -5.18
C ALA A 194 9.53 -0.33 -6.36
N PHE A 195 9.19 -1.36 -7.12
CA PHE A 195 8.25 -1.29 -8.23
C PHE A 195 6.87 -0.81 -7.77
N THR A 196 6.36 -1.35 -6.66
CA THR A 196 5.08 -0.96 -6.06
C THR A 196 5.07 0.51 -5.64
N ALA A 197 6.16 0.99 -5.04
CA ALA A 197 6.28 2.40 -4.66
C ALA A 197 6.26 3.33 -5.88
N VAL A 198 6.97 2.97 -6.95
CA VAL A 198 6.98 3.73 -8.22
C VAL A 198 5.64 3.65 -8.92
N TRP A 199 4.96 2.49 -8.87
CA TRP A 199 3.63 2.32 -9.45
C TRP A 199 2.58 3.19 -8.76
N TRP A 200 2.69 3.36 -7.45
CA TRP A 200 1.76 4.14 -6.65
C TRP A 200 1.98 5.67 -6.78
N LEU A 201 3.17 6.10 -7.24
CA LEU A 201 3.51 7.52 -7.47
C LEU A 201 2.78 8.10 -8.69
#